data_93d67284d11f1dea1fb644e757c026b4
#
_entry.id   93d67284d11f1dea1fb644e757c026b4
#
_cell.length_a   1.000
_cell.length_b   1.000
_cell.length_c   1.000
_cell.angle_alpha   90.00
_cell.angle_beta   90.00
_cell.angle_gamma   90.00
#
_symmetry.space_group_name_H-M   'P 1'
#
loop_
_entity.id
_entity.type
_entity.pdbx_description
1 polymer ?
#
loop_
_entity_poly.entity_id
_entity_poly.type
_entity_poly.pdbx_seq_one_letter_code
_entity_poly.pdbx_strand_id
1 'polypeptide(L)'
;RFSDLDKKSQAKLMRLTQTGRIRLEYQATDKKHIKTEKWYQVNHTALQNHDFPRQAKKKQALKEVLLEQQDSQLLADLRENFSRDIINYFIKENLISIEDREISRSAAYFQKERKQQNLTLNDKQAAAVAAITQKIGQSHSQPVLLEGVTGSGKTEVYLQVISEALAQGKTAIMLVPEISLTPQVTDRFISRFGDQVAILHSGLSDGEKYDEWRKVERGAAQVVVGARSAIFAPLTNIGAIIIDEEHESSYKQDSNPRYHAREVALLRAHYNQAVLVLG
;
A
#
# COMPACT_ATOMS: atom_id res chain seq x y z
N ARG A 1 -31.49 4.03 -2.02
CA ARG A 1 -30.53 3.22 -1.21
C ARG A 1 -31.00 3.22 0.24
N PHE A 2 -30.65 2.18 1.02
CA PHE A 2 -31.03 2.12 2.45
C PHE A 2 -30.47 3.31 3.25
N SER A 3 -29.26 3.77 2.92
CA SER A 3 -28.61 4.94 3.51
C SER A 3 -29.31 6.28 3.26
N ASP A 4 -30.12 6.36 2.20
CA ASP A 4 -30.75 7.61 1.76
C ASP A 4 -32.15 7.79 2.39
N LEU A 5 -32.57 6.82 3.19
CA LEU A 5 -33.83 6.82 3.88
C LEU A 5 -33.77 7.47 5.25
N ASP A 6 -34.87 8.07 5.70
CA ASP A 6 -34.98 8.58 7.06
C ASP A 6 -34.92 7.45 8.11
N LYS A 7 -34.54 7.77 9.36
CA LYS A 7 -34.38 6.80 10.45
C LYS A 7 -35.64 5.94 10.69
N LYS A 8 -36.84 6.48 10.49
CA LYS A 8 -38.11 5.77 10.72
C LYS A 8 -38.33 4.70 9.63
N SER A 9 -38.04 5.03 8.39
CA SER A 9 -38.08 4.12 7.24
C SER A 9 -37.02 3.03 7.34
N GLN A 10 -35.82 3.38 7.74
CA GLN A 10 -34.74 2.40 8.02
C GLN A 10 -35.18 1.38 9.08
N ALA A 11 -35.72 1.84 10.21
CA ALA A 11 -36.20 0.97 11.28
C ALA A 11 -37.33 0.03 10.82
N LYS A 12 -38.27 0.52 9.97
CA LYS A 12 -39.33 -0.29 9.40
C LYS A 12 -38.79 -1.39 8.48
N LEU A 13 -37.83 -1.04 7.62
CA LEU A 13 -37.17 -2.01 6.73
C LEU A 13 -36.39 -3.05 7.51
N MET A 14 -35.68 -2.67 8.56
CA MET A 14 -34.96 -3.62 9.42
C MET A 14 -35.90 -4.64 10.08
N ARG A 15 -37.05 -4.21 10.55
CA ARG A 15 -38.10 -5.14 11.08
C ARG A 15 -38.60 -6.12 10.01
N LEU A 16 -38.81 -5.65 8.77
CA LEU A 16 -39.20 -6.51 7.67
C LEU A 16 -38.11 -7.52 7.29
N THR A 17 -36.86 -7.14 7.41
CA THR A 17 -35.71 -8.06 7.22
C THR A 17 -35.70 -9.14 8.30
N GLN A 18 -35.92 -8.77 9.57
CA GLN A 18 -35.95 -9.72 10.69
C GLN A 18 -37.10 -10.75 10.55
N THR A 19 -38.21 -10.33 9.94
CA THR A 19 -39.36 -11.23 9.67
C THR A 19 -39.21 -12.01 8.36
N GLY A 20 -38.10 -11.92 7.66
CA GLY A 20 -37.86 -12.60 6.40
C GLY A 20 -38.65 -12.11 5.20
N ARG A 21 -39.41 -11.00 5.35
CA ARG A 21 -40.27 -10.45 4.28
C ARG A 21 -39.48 -9.71 3.20
N ILE A 22 -38.28 -9.21 3.54
CA ILE A 22 -37.33 -8.59 2.62
C ILE A 22 -35.95 -9.05 2.93
N ARG A 23 -35.09 -9.05 1.92
CA ARG A 23 -33.64 -9.32 2.05
C ARG A 23 -32.88 -8.04 1.76
N LEU A 24 -31.93 -7.69 2.65
CA LEU A 24 -30.97 -6.62 2.39
C LEU A 24 -29.79 -7.21 1.63
N GLU A 25 -29.57 -6.69 0.44
CA GLU A 25 -28.35 -6.99 -0.32
C GLU A 25 -27.39 -5.82 -0.19
N TYR A 26 -26.18 -6.11 0.27
CA TYR A 26 -25.12 -5.14 0.32
C TYR A 26 -24.38 -5.16 -1.02
N GLN A 27 -24.55 -4.11 -1.79
CA GLN A 27 -23.69 -3.90 -2.95
C GLN A 27 -22.49 -3.04 -2.52
N ALA A 28 -21.31 -3.60 -2.59
CA ALA A 28 -20.10 -2.83 -2.51
C ALA A 28 -20.02 -1.92 -3.73
N THR A 29 -20.33 -0.65 -3.55
CA THR A 29 -20.04 0.35 -4.60
C THR A 29 -18.58 0.73 -4.46
N ASP A 30 -17.78 0.31 -5.42
CA ASP A 30 -16.38 0.73 -5.51
C ASP A 30 -16.35 2.22 -5.87
N LYS A 31 -16.34 3.09 -4.84
CA LYS A 31 -16.23 4.54 -4.99
C LYS A 31 -14.77 5.00 -5.11
N LYS A 32 -13.83 4.06 -5.05
CA LYS A 32 -12.40 4.37 -5.00
C LYS A 32 -11.84 4.35 -6.40
N HIS A 33 -11.57 5.54 -6.91
CA HIS A 33 -10.93 5.69 -8.21
C HIS A 33 -9.40 5.65 -8.05
N ILE A 34 -8.79 4.85 -8.90
CA ILE A 34 -7.35 4.89 -9.14
C ILE A 34 -7.02 6.33 -9.54
N LYS A 35 -6.04 6.92 -8.86
CA LYS A 35 -5.53 8.23 -9.30
C LYS A 35 -4.65 7.99 -10.51
N THR A 36 -5.00 8.61 -11.63
CA THR A 36 -4.20 8.57 -12.85
C THR A 36 -3.73 9.96 -13.22
N GLU A 37 -2.57 10.05 -13.81
CA GLU A 37 -2.08 11.23 -14.50
C GLU A 37 -1.94 10.92 -15.98
N LYS A 38 -2.23 11.93 -16.79
CA LYS A 38 -2.12 11.80 -18.24
C LYS A 38 -0.70 12.11 -18.66
N TRP A 39 -0.08 11.14 -19.29
CA TRP A 39 1.24 11.27 -19.90
C TRP A 39 1.08 11.31 -21.41
N TYR A 40 2.01 11.96 -22.09
CA TYR A 40 2.04 11.93 -23.54
C TYR A 40 3.36 11.34 -24.06
N GLN A 41 3.27 10.69 -25.19
CA GLN A 41 4.42 10.17 -25.91
C GLN A 41 4.42 10.75 -27.32
N VAL A 42 5.59 11.16 -27.79
CA VAL A 42 5.76 11.80 -29.10
C VAL A 42 5.90 10.71 -30.19
N ASN A 43 5.15 10.85 -31.27
CA ASN A 43 5.35 10.08 -32.48
C ASN A 43 6.34 10.83 -33.38
N HIS A 44 7.64 10.61 -33.16
CA HIS A 44 8.71 11.32 -33.87
C HIS A 44 8.64 11.17 -35.38
N THR A 45 8.33 9.99 -35.90
CA THR A 45 8.21 9.75 -37.33
C THR A 45 7.09 10.56 -37.96
N ALA A 46 5.92 10.55 -37.32
CA ALA A 46 4.78 11.34 -37.79
C ALA A 46 5.06 12.84 -37.67
N LEU A 47 5.67 13.27 -36.56
CA LEU A 47 5.93 14.67 -36.28
C LEU A 47 7.00 15.28 -37.22
N GLN A 48 8.03 14.54 -37.57
CA GLN A 48 9.05 14.99 -38.54
C GLN A 48 8.46 15.23 -39.93
N ASN A 49 7.55 14.35 -40.37
CA ASN A 49 6.91 14.41 -41.69
C ASN A 49 5.69 15.33 -41.75
N HIS A 50 5.29 15.93 -40.63
CA HIS A 50 4.13 16.81 -40.57
C HIS A 50 4.53 18.27 -40.75
N ASP A 51 4.13 18.90 -41.83
CA ASP A 51 4.41 20.30 -42.10
C ASP A 51 3.28 21.21 -41.63
N PHE A 52 3.69 22.29 -40.97
CA PHE A 52 2.77 23.32 -40.49
C PHE A 52 2.88 24.58 -41.40
N PRO A 53 1.74 25.25 -41.74
CA PRO A 53 1.77 26.51 -42.46
C PRO A 53 2.58 27.57 -41.69
N ARG A 54 3.28 28.44 -42.39
CA ARG A 54 4.11 29.53 -41.78
C ARG A 54 3.35 30.42 -40.80
N GLN A 55 2.04 30.53 -40.96
CA GLN A 55 1.17 31.29 -40.06
C GLN A 55 0.88 30.58 -38.74
N ALA A 56 1.10 29.27 -38.63
CA ALA A 56 0.81 28.46 -37.44
C ALA A 56 1.98 28.47 -36.45
N LYS A 57 2.53 29.63 -36.10
CA LYS A 57 3.72 29.84 -35.25
C LYS A 57 3.68 29.00 -33.95
N LYS A 58 2.52 28.97 -33.27
CA LYS A 58 2.37 28.25 -32.00
C LYS A 58 2.44 26.72 -32.18
N LYS A 59 1.97 26.18 -33.32
CA LYS A 59 2.10 24.75 -33.61
C LYS A 59 3.53 24.41 -34.00
N GLN A 60 4.23 25.28 -34.70
CA GLN A 60 5.65 25.10 -35.02
C GLN A 60 6.50 25.10 -33.74
N ALA A 61 6.26 26.04 -32.81
CA ALA A 61 6.93 26.06 -31.51
C ALA A 61 6.70 24.77 -30.69
N LEU A 62 5.47 24.24 -30.69
CA LEU A 62 5.20 22.96 -30.04
C LEU A 62 5.94 21.81 -30.75
N LYS A 63 5.98 21.80 -32.10
CA LYS A 63 6.74 20.78 -32.85
C LYS A 63 8.22 20.77 -32.44
N GLU A 64 8.85 21.93 -32.36
CA GLU A 64 10.27 22.08 -31.95
C GLU A 64 10.50 21.51 -30.55
N VAL A 65 9.67 21.90 -29.56
CA VAL A 65 9.77 21.37 -28.19
C VAL A 65 9.60 19.86 -28.13
N LEU A 66 8.65 19.31 -28.90
CA LEU A 66 8.38 17.88 -28.90
C LEU A 66 9.48 17.04 -29.61
N LEU A 67 10.16 17.61 -30.62
CA LEU A 67 11.26 16.93 -31.31
C LEU A 67 12.51 16.72 -30.44
N GLU A 68 12.70 17.58 -29.41
CA GLU A 68 13.81 17.47 -28.46
C GLU A 68 13.56 16.42 -27.37
N GLN A 69 12.32 15.97 -27.21
CA GLN A 69 11.93 15.03 -26.14
C GLN A 69 12.08 13.57 -26.60
N GLN A 70 12.79 12.78 -25.80
CA GLN A 70 13.00 11.36 -26.09
C GLN A 70 12.02 10.47 -25.29
N ASP A 71 11.64 10.89 -24.09
CA ASP A 71 10.81 10.12 -23.16
C ASP A 71 9.40 10.67 -23.05
N SER A 72 8.47 9.82 -22.61
CA SER A 72 7.11 10.26 -22.28
C SER A 72 7.12 11.23 -21.09
N GLN A 73 6.32 12.29 -21.18
CA GLN A 73 6.24 13.36 -20.16
C GLN A 73 4.80 13.62 -19.73
N LEU A 74 4.66 14.39 -18.66
CA LEU A 74 3.37 14.72 -18.08
C LEU A 74 2.60 15.69 -19.00
N LEU A 75 1.36 15.37 -19.31
CA LEU A 75 0.53 16.25 -20.15
C LEU A 75 0.23 17.59 -19.50
N ALA A 76 0.31 17.66 -18.16
CA ALA A 76 0.11 18.91 -17.41
C ALA A 76 1.16 19.94 -17.77
N ASP A 77 2.43 19.56 -17.89
CA ASP A 77 3.55 20.46 -18.23
C ASP A 77 3.38 21.08 -19.62
N LEU A 78 2.84 20.29 -20.54
CA LEU A 78 2.53 20.80 -21.89
C LEU A 78 1.40 21.83 -21.87
N ARG A 79 0.42 21.66 -20.97
CA ARG A 79 -0.74 22.56 -20.81
C ARG A 79 -0.39 23.89 -20.15
N GLU A 80 0.71 23.96 -19.43
CA GLU A 80 1.19 25.24 -18.89
C GLU A 80 1.68 26.19 -19.98
N ASN A 81 2.25 25.64 -21.05
CA ASN A 81 2.90 26.42 -22.11
C ASN A 81 2.08 26.51 -23.39
N PHE A 82 1.15 25.59 -23.63
CA PHE A 82 0.38 25.51 -24.86
C PHE A 82 -1.12 25.36 -24.61
N SER A 83 -1.93 26.02 -25.46
CA SER A 83 -3.38 25.99 -25.33
C SER A 83 -3.94 24.55 -25.61
N ARG A 84 -5.06 24.24 -24.96
CA ARG A 84 -5.75 22.95 -25.09
C ARG A 84 -6.09 22.61 -26.55
N ASP A 85 -6.45 23.61 -27.37
CA ASP A 85 -6.82 23.40 -28.77
C ASP A 85 -5.63 22.94 -29.63
N ILE A 86 -4.44 23.49 -29.34
CA ILE A 86 -3.22 23.09 -30.05
C ILE A 86 -2.86 21.65 -29.67
N ILE A 87 -2.88 21.33 -28.38
CA ILE A 87 -2.59 19.97 -27.89
C ILE A 87 -3.59 18.97 -28.47
N ASN A 88 -4.89 19.29 -28.46
CA ASN A 88 -5.93 18.43 -29.04
C ASN A 88 -5.73 18.20 -30.55
N TYR A 89 -5.24 19.22 -31.28
CA TYR A 89 -4.87 19.05 -32.67
C TYR A 89 -3.76 18.01 -32.83
N PHE A 90 -2.69 18.08 -32.05
CA PHE A 90 -1.59 17.11 -32.11
C PHE A 90 -2.03 15.70 -31.74
N ILE A 91 -2.97 15.55 -30.80
CA ILE A 91 -3.57 14.24 -30.46
C ILE A 91 -4.38 13.71 -31.66
N LYS A 92 -5.21 14.54 -32.26
CA LYS A 92 -6.09 14.19 -33.38
C LYS A 92 -5.29 13.75 -34.64
N GLU A 93 -4.17 14.41 -34.88
CA GLU A 93 -3.27 14.09 -36.00
C GLU A 93 -2.28 12.97 -35.67
N ASN A 94 -2.43 12.26 -34.52
CA ASN A 94 -1.54 11.20 -34.05
C ASN A 94 -0.05 11.60 -33.95
N LEU A 95 0.23 12.88 -33.74
CA LEU A 95 1.58 13.39 -33.51
C LEU A 95 2.06 13.15 -32.09
N ILE A 96 1.12 13.08 -31.15
CA ILE A 96 1.32 12.63 -29.77
C ILE A 96 0.21 11.64 -29.40
N SER A 97 0.52 10.66 -28.57
CA SER A 97 -0.43 9.74 -27.94
C SER A 97 -0.55 10.02 -26.45
N ILE A 98 -1.72 9.77 -25.89
CA ILE A 98 -2.00 9.98 -24.47
C ILE A 98 -2.15 8.63 -23.79
N GLU A 99 -1.50 8.48 -22.65
CA GLU A 99 -1.58 7.32 -21.78
C GLU A 99 -1.98 7.78 -20.38
N ASP A 100 -2.95 7.09 -19.78
CA ASP A 100 -3.28 7.27 -18.36
C ASP A 100 -2.36 6.37 -17.52
N ARG A 101 -1.46 6.97 -16.73
CA ARG A 101 -0.58 6.25 -15.81
C ARG A 101 -1.08 6.37 -14.40
N GLU A 102 -1.13 5.25 -13.73
CA GLU A 102 -1.50 5.22 -12.31
C GLU A 102 -0.41 5.89 -11.48
N ILE A 103 -0.82 6.72 -10.54
CA ILE A 103 0.06 7.31 -9.54
C ILE A 103 -0.39 6.90 -8.14
N SER A 104 0.58 6.49 -7.31
CA SER A 104 0.33 6.24 -5.89
C SER A 104 0.32 7.54 -5.12
N ARG A 105 -0.71 7.75 -4.29
CA ARG A 105 -0.80 8.91 -3.39
C ARG A 105 0.21 8.84 -2.25
N SER A 106 0.68 7.63 -1.94
CA SER A 106 1.66 7.36 -0.89
C SER A 106 3.13 7.60 -1.30
N ALA A 107 3.39 7.94 -2.58
CA ALA A 107 4.75 8.16 -3.09
C ALA A 107 5.56 9.22 -2.31
N ALA A 108 4.91 10.14 -1.59
CA ALA A 108 5.58 11.14 -0.76
C ALA A 108 6.41 10.53 0.40
N TYR A 109 6.03 9.35 0.90
CA TYR A 109 6.77 8.64 1.94
C TYR A 109 8.04 7.95 1.42
N PHE A 110 8.09 7.62 0.12
CA PHE A 110 9.15 6.80 -0.49
C PHE A 110 10.28 7.62 -1.15
N GLN A 111 10.25 8.96 -1.10
CA GLN A 111 11.27 9.81 -1.76
C GLN A 111 12.67 9.73 -1.12
N LYS A 112 12.85 8.98 -0.04
CA LYS A 112 14.16 8.77 0.59
C LYS A 112 14.66 7.35 0.32
N GLU A 113 15.35 7.16 -0.79
CA GLU A 113 16.19 5.97 -1.01
C GLU A 113 17.32 5.92 0.03
N ARG A 114 17.07 5.24 1.13
CA ARG A 114 18.12 4.84 2.08
C ARG A 114 17.92 3.38 2.40
N LYS A 115 18.52 2.49 1.63
CA LYS A 115 18.67 1.08 2.02
C LYS A 115 19.58 1.03 3.24
N GLN A 116 19.01 0.97 4.41
CA GLN A 116 19.74 0.78 5.66
C GLN A 116 20.18 -0.68 5.73
N GLN A 117 21.47 -0.93 5.95
CA GLN A 117 21.97 -2.28 6.16
C GLN A 117 21.55 -2.82 7.53
N ASN A 118 21.55 -4.14 7.69
CA ASN A 118 21.32 -4.78 8.98
C ASN A 118 22.34 -4.29 10.01
N LEU A 119 21.85 -3.92 11.19
CA LEU A 119 22.72 -3.60 12.31
C LEU A 119 23.35 -4.88 12.87
N THR A 120 24.54 -4.77 13.43
CA THR A 120 25.18 -5.87 14.14
C THR A 120 24.39 -6.19 15.40
N LEU A 121 23.90 -7.41 15.51
CA LEU A 121 23.17 -7.91 16.67
C LEU A 121 24.12 -8.26 17.80
N ASN A 122 23.70 -8.07 19.04
CA ASN A 122 24.34 -8.70 20.17
C ASN A 122 23.96 -10.20 20.24
N ASP A 123 24.66 -10.97 21.09
CA ASP A 123 24.47 -12.43 21.16
C ASP A 123 23.03 -12.83 21.49
N LYS A 124 22.35 -12.09 22.35
CA LYS A 124 20.94 -12.38 22.72
C LYS A 124 19.98 -12.08 21.56
N GLN A 125 20.19 -10.99 20.86
CA GLN A 125 19.39 -10.64 19.69
C GLN A 125 19.62 -11.65 18.55
N ALA A 126 20.87 -12.04 18.31
CA ALA A 126 21.22 -13.05 17.30
C ALA A 126 20.58 -14.40 17.62
N ALA A 127 20.63 -14.83 18.88
CA ALA A 127 19.99 -16.04 19.33
C ALA A 127 18.45 -15.98 19.15
N ALA A 128 17.83 -14.83 19.45
CA ALA A 128 16.40 -14.62 19.24
C ALA A 128 16.02 -14.71 17.76
N VAL A 129 16.75 -14.02 16.88
CA VAL A 129 16.53 -14.07 15.41
C VAL A 129 16.63 -15.53 14.94
N ALA A 130 17.70 -16.25 15.31
CA ALA A 130 17.89 -17.64 14.92
C ALA A 130 16.75 -18.56 15.38
N ALA A 131 16.32 -18.41 16.63
CA ALA A 131 15.22 -19.20 17.19
C ALA A 131 13.87 -18.93 16.51
N ILE A 132 13.62 -17.67 16.12
CA ILE A 132 12.39 -17.28 15.43
C ILE A 132 12.42 -17.75 13.98
N THR A 133 13.51 -17.51 13.27
CA THR A 133 13.60 -17.83 11.82
C THR A 133 13.58 -19.32 11.53
N GLN A 134 14.08 -20.15 12.43
CA GLN A 134 13.95 -21.60 12.34
C GLN A 134 12.50 -22.09 12.30
N LYS A 135 11.55 -21.31 12.81
CA LYS A 135 10.12 -21.66 12.84
C LYS A 135 9.36 -21.23 11.58
N ILE A 136 9.98 -20.46 10.68
CA ILE A 136 9.36 -20.06 9.41
C ILE A 136 9.12 -21.30 8.54
N GLY A 137 7.90 -21.51 8.09
CA GLY A 137 7.53 -22.65 7.26
C GLY A 137 7.24 -23.94 8.04
N GLN A 138 7.33 -23.92 9.38
CA GLN A 138 6.99 -25.08 10.19
C GLN A 138 5.48 -25.14 10.46
N SER A 139 4.87 -26.29 10.21
CA SER A 139 3.48 -26.54 10.56
C SER A 139 3.31 -26.53 12.08
N HIS A 140 2.24 -25.87 12.56
CA HIS A 140 1.88 -25.83 13.99
C HIS A 140 2.95 -25.23 14.91
N SER A 141 3.74 -24.28 14.42
CA SER A 141 4.70 -23.59 15.30
C SER A 141 3.96 -22.82 16.40
N GLN A 142 4.42 -23.01 17.64
CA GLN A 142 3.92 -22.23 18.78
C GLN A 142 4.36 -20.77 18.61
N PRO A 143 3.53 -19.78 19.02
CA PRO A 143 3.94 -18.38 19.10
C PRO A 143 5.22 -18.22 19.90
N VAL A 144 6.04 -17.27 19.49
CA VAL A 144 7.28 -16.92 20.18
C VAL A 144 7.05 -15.61 20.94
N LEU A 145 7.24 -15.61 22.25
CA LEU A 145 7.26 -14.41 23.06
C LEU A 145 8.69 -13.85 23.09
N LEU A 146 8.87 -12.61 22.61
CA LEU A 146 10.11 -11.88 22.66
C LEU A 146 10.09 -10.86 23.78
N GLU A 147 10.58 -11.25 24.96
CA GLU A 147 10.69 -10.34 26.08
C GLU A 147 11.88 -9.39 25.96
N GLY A 148 11.64 -8.13 26.31
CA GLY A 148 12.70 -7.12 26.34
C GLY A 148 12.14 -5.77 26.76
N VAL A 149 12.89 -5.05 27.59
CA VAL A 149 12.53 -3.69 28.01
C VAL A 149 12.51 -2.73 26.82
N THR A 150 11.82 -1.61 26.97
CA THR A 150 11.85 -0.53 25.97
C THR A 150 13.29 -0.12 25.67
N GLY A 151 13.64 -0.01 24.40
CA GLY A 151 15.02 0.32 23.97
C GLY A 151 15.99 -0.87 23.95
N SER A 152 15.57 -2.10 24.27
CA SER A 152 16.42 -3.31 24.17
C SER A 152 16.78 -3.71 22.74
N GLY A 153 16.22 -3.03 21.73
CA GLY A 153 16.47 -3.32 20.33
C GLY A 153 15.56 -4.38 19.72
N LYS A 154 14.38 -4.66 20.31
CA LYS A 154 13.38 -5.58 19.73
C LYS A 154 13.08 -5.27 18.26
N THR A 155 12.99 -3.98 17.92
CA THR A 155 12.72 -3.56 16.54
C THR A 155 13.74 -4.08 15.54
N GLU A 156 15.05 -4.13 15.90
CA GLU A 156 16.07 -4.68 15.00
C GLU A 156 15.91 -6.19 14.84
N VAL A 157 15.53 -6.91 15.89
CA VAL A 157 15.19 -8.33 15.81
C VAL A 157 14.03 -8.53 14.82
N TYR A 158 12.97 -7.71 14.92
CA TYR A 158 11.83 -7.79 13.98
C TYR A 158 12.26 -7.53 12.54
N LEU A 159 13.06 -6.49 12.29
CA LEU A 159 13.55 -6.16 10.95
C LEU A 159 14.37 -7.32 10.35
N GLN A 160 15.21 -7.98 11.14
CA GLN A 160 16.00 -9.11 10.66
C GLN A 160 15.16 -10.37 10.44
N VAL A 161 14.17 -10.64 11.30
CA VAL A 161 13.19 -11.73 11.07
C VAL A 161 12.41 -11.51 9.77
N ILE A 162 11.98 -10.28 9.52
CA ILE A 162 11.32 -9.91 8.25
C ILE A 162 12.25 -10.13 7.07
N SER A 163 13.52 -9.67 7.18
CA SER A 163 14.52 -9.87 6.12
C SER A 163 14.72 -11.35 5.79
N GLU A 164 14.77 -12.20 6.79
CA GLU A 164 14.89 -13.66 6.61
C GLU A 164 13.64 -14.27 5.95
N ALA A 165 12.44 -13.82 6.34
CA ALA A 165 11.21 -14.25 5.69
C ALA A 165 11.22 -13.87 4.19
N LEU A 166 11.62 -12.64 3.86
CA LEU A 166 11.74 -12.19 2.47
C LEU A 166 12.81 -12.97 1.69
N ALA A 167 13.96 -13.27 2.30
CA ALA A 167 15.01 -14.08 1.69
C ALA A 167 14.53 -15.50 1.33
N GLN A 168 13.54 -16.03 2.06
CA GLN A 168 12.89 -17.30 1.77
C GLN A 168 11.71 -17.16 0.77
N GLY A 169 11.54 -16.01 0.13
CA GLY A 169 10.44 -15.74 -0.81
C GLY A 169 9.07 -15.64 -0.13
N LYS A 170 9.04 -15.35 1.17
CA LYS A 170 7.81 -15.18 1.95
C LYS A 170 7.53 -13.72 2.24
N THR A 171 6.35 -13.43 2.74
CA THR A 171 5.91 -12.08 3.10
C THR A 171 5.81 -11.93 4.62
N ALA A 172 5.66 -10.69 5.11
CA ALA A 172 5.57 -10.43 6.54
C ALA A 172 4.53 -9.36 6.90
N ILE A 173 3.91 -9.54 8.06
CA ILE A 173 3.04 -8.55 8.69
C ILE A 173 3.66 -8.10 10.01
N MET A 174 3.76 -6.78 10.20
CA MET A 174 4.16 -6.14 11.45
C MET A 174 3.01 -5.30 11.97
N LEU A 175 2.48 -5.66 13.13
CA LEU A 175 1.49 -4.86 13.84
C LEU A 175 2.18 -4.02 14.91
N VAL A 176 1.84 -2.75 14.94
CA VAL A 176 2.34 -1.76 15.91
C VAL A 176 1.13 -1.06 16.51
N PRO A 177 1.10 -0.76 17.82
CA PRO A 177 0.05 0.07 18.39
C PRO A 177 -0.08 1.39 17.63
N GLU A 178 -1.30 1.87 17.42
CA GLU A 178 -1.54 3.06 16.60
C GLU A 178 -0.79 4.28 17.12
N ILE A 179 -0.69 4.42 18.44
CA ILE A 179 0.06 5.50 19.10
C ILE A 179 1.57 5.41 18.88
N SER A 180 2.08 4.21 18.63
CA SER A 180 3.51 3.94 18.38
C SER A 180 3.86 3.96 16.90
N LEU A 181 2.88 4.04 16.00
CA LEU A 181 3.09 4.08 14.55
C LEU A 181 3.46 5.50 14.10
N THR A 182 4.59 5.96 14.58
CA THR A 182 5.14 7.29 14.26
C THR A 182 5.89 7.31 12.93
N PRO A 183 6.11 8.49 12.32
CA PRO A 183 6.96 8.60 11.13
C PRO A 183 8.34 7.99 11.30
N GLN A 184 8.93 8.08 12.51
CA GLN A 184 10.24 7.50 12.80
C GLN A 184 10.22 5.97 12.75
N VAL A 185 9.14 5.33 13.20
CA VAL A 185 8.98 3.87 13.14
C VAL A 185 8.77 3.45 11.70
N THR A 186 7.87 4.10 10.96
CA THR A 186 7.62 3.79 9.55
C THR A 186 8.87 3.99 8.69
N ASP A 187 9.64 5.06 8.93
CA ASP A 187 10.89 5.35 8.22
C ASP A 187 11.94 4.23 8.40
N ARG A 188 11.98 3.54 9.54
CA ARG A 188 12.89 2.40 9.75
C ARG A 188 12.56 1.24 8.80
N PHE A 189 11.28 0.94 8.63
CA PHE A 189 10.85 -0.13 7.72
C PHE A 189 11.05 0.28 6.26
N ILE A 190 10.68 1.51 5.89
CA ILE A 190 10.87 2.04 4.54
C ILE A 190 12.37 2.10 4.19
N SER A 191 13.21 2.58 5.11
CA SER A 191 14.66 2.63 4.89
C SER A 191 15.30 1.25 4.73
N ARG A 192 14.72 0.20 5.34
CA ARG A 192 15.21 -1.17 5.25
C ARG A 192 14.71 -1.90 4.00
N PHE A 193 13.43 -1.77 3.68
CA PHE A 193 12.76 -2.59 2.67
C PHE A 193 12.29 -1.79 1.45
N GLY A 194 12.40 -0.46 1.47
CA GLY A 194 12.06 0.40 0.32
C GLY A 194 10.60 0.23 -0.11
N ASP A 195 10.41 0.12 -1.42
CA ASP A 195 9.09 0.01 -2.05
C ASP A 195 8.34 -1.30 -1.73
N GLN A 196 9.01 -2.28 -1.11
CA GLN A 196 8.37 -3.53 -0.69
C GLN A 196 7.50 -3.37 0.57
N VAL A 197 7.46 -2.18 1.19
CA VAL A 197 6.65 -1.89 2.38
C VAL A 197 5.34 -1.21 2.00
N ALA A 198 4.25 -1.68 2.56
CA ALA A 198 2.97 -0.96 2.61
C ALA A 198 2.66 -0.55 4.05
N ILE A 199 2.22 0.69 4.24
CA ILE A 199 1.87 1.24 5.56
C ILE A 199 0.35 1.38 5.66
N LEU A 200 -0.27 0.76 6.68
CA LEU A 200 -1.72 0.76 6.87
C LEU A 200 -2.11 1.27 8.25
N HIS A 201 -2.69 2.47 8.34
CA HIS A 201 -3.18 3.05 9.59
C HIS A 201 -4.43 3.93 9.39
N SER A 202 -5.07 4.33 10.49
CA SER A 202 -6.32 5.11 10.45
C SER A 202 -6.13 6.52 9.88
N GLY A 203 -4.96 7.13 10.06
CA GLY A 203 -4.63 8.47 9.58
C GLY A 203 -4.49 8.63 8.06
N LEU A 204 -4.42 7.52 7.32
CA LEU A 204 -4.43 7.57 5.86
C LEU A 204 -5.82 7.97 5.35
N SER A 205 -5.87 8.80 4.30
CA SER A 205 -7.10 9.02 3.54
C SER A 205 -7.60 7.72 2.90
N ASP A 206 -8.87 7.68 2.53
CA ASP A 206 -9.44 6.50 1.86
C ASP A 206 -8.72 6.15 0.56
N GLY A 207 -8.23 7.17 -0.17
CA GLY A 207 -7.46 6.97 -1.39
C GLY A 207 -6.09 6.35 -1.13
N GLU A 208 -5.36 6.82 -0.11
CA GLU A 208 -4.06 6.27 0.30
C GLU A 208 -4.21 4.84 0.80
N LYS A 209 -5.22 4.55 1.64
CA LYS A 209 -5.53 3.18 2.09
C LYS A 209 -5.79 2.24 0.91
N TYR A 210 -6.51 2.73 -0.09
CA TYR A 210 -6.80 1.96 -1.30
C TYR A 210 -5.54 1.69 -2.12
N ASP A 211 -4.67 2.68 -2.29
CA ASP A 211 -3.42 2.54 -3.03
C ASP A 211 -2.46 1.56 -2.32
N GLU A 212 -2.30 1.68 -0.99
CA GLU A 212 -1.49 0.75 -0.20
C GLU A 212 -2.05 -0.69 -0.23
N TRP A 213 -3.37 -0.84 -0.13
CA TRP A 213 -4.04 -2.14 -0.22
C TRP A 213 -3.79 -2.81 -1.59
N ARG A 214 -3.93 -2.04 -2.68
CA ARG A 214 -3.67 -2.54 -4.04
C ARG A 214 -2.19 -2.88 -4.25
N LYS A 215 -1.28 -2.12 -3.65
CA LYS A 215 0.15 -2.42 -3.68
C LYS A 215 0.45 -3.80 -3.09
N VAL A 216 -0.21 -4.14 -1.99
CA VAL A 216 -0.14 -5.48 -1.38
C VAL A 216 -0.79 -6.54 -2.27
N GLU A 217 -2.01 -6.30 -2.75
CA GLU A 217 -2.78 -7.24 -3.58
C GLU A 217 -2.05 -7.62 -4.87
N ARG A 218 -1.35 -6.68 -5.47
CA ARG A 218 -0.54 -6.88 -6.69
C ARG A 218 0.83 -7.52 -6.43
N GLY A 219 1.18 -7.77 -5.17
CA GLY A 219 2.48 -8.33 -4.79
C GLY A 219 3.64 -7.35 -4.87
N ALA A 220 3.37 -6.05 -5.11
CA ALA A 220 4.39 -5.01 -5.12
C ALA A 220 4.92 -4.69 -3.70
N ALA A 221 4.08 -4.87 -2.67
CA ALA A 221 4.52 -4.86 -1.28
C ALA A 221 4.52 -6.28 -0.71
N GLN A 222 5.61 -6.64 -0.07
CA GLN A 222 5.83 -7.94 0.58
C GLN A 222 5.86 -7.82 2.11
N VAL A 223 5.95 -6.61 2.62
CA VAL A 223 5.91 -6.29 4.05
C VAL A 223 4.76 -5.31 4.30
N VAL A 224 3.90 -5.64 5.23
CA VAL A 224 2.84 -4.74 5.70
C VAL A 224 3.16 -4.31 7.11
N VAL A 225 3.22 -3.01 7.35
CA VAL A 225 3.37 -2.43 8.68
C VAL A 225 2.12 -1.61 8.97
N GLY A 226 1.51 -1.81 10.12
CA GLY A 226 0.32 -1.05 10.42
C GLY A 226 -0.31 -1.32 11.78
N ALA A 227 -1.41 -0.63 12.03
CA ALA A 227 -2.21 -0.82 13.23
C ALA A 227 -3.05 -2.11 13.15
N ARG A 228 -3.88 -2.33 14.15
CA ARG A 228 -4.73 -3.52 14.31
C ARG A 228 -5.34 -4.06 13.00
N SER A 229 -5.92 -3.20 12.17
CA SER A 229 -6.60 -3.61 10.93
C SER A 229 -5.66 -4.11 9.83
N ALA A 230 -4.37 -3.83 9.92
CA ALA A 230 -3.38 -4.31 8.97
C ALA A 230 -3.25 -5.85 8.98
N ILE A 231 -3.75 -6.51 10.03
CA ILE A 231 -3.81 -7.97 10.08
C ILE A 231 -4.65 -8.58 8.94
N PHE A 232 -5.54 -7.82 8.32
CA PHE A 232 -6.37 -8.27 7.20
C PHE A 232 -5.77 -7.97 5.82
N ALA A 233 -4.58 -7.37 5.75
CA ALA A 233 -3.93 -7.08 4.46
C ALA A 233 -3.85 -8.33 3.57
N PRO A 234 -4.06 -8.22 2.25
CA PRO A 234 -4.21 -9.36 1.34
C PRO A 234 -2.85 -9.99 0.96
N LEU A 235 -1.94 -10.11 1.92
CA LEU A 235 -0.67 -10.82 1.74
C LEU A 235 -0.91 -12.32 1.63
N THR A 236 -0.21 -12.93 0.70
CA THR A 236 -0.12 -14.37 0.51
C THR A 236 1.25 -14.88 0.89
N ASN A 237 1.39 -16.18 1.15
CA ASN A 237 2.66 -16.82 1.49
C ASN A 237 3.39 -16.16 2.68
N ILE A 238 2.65 -15.88 3.75
CA ILE A 238 3.19 -15.20 4.93
C ILE A 238 4.19 -16.11 5.64
N GLY A 239 5.40 -15.58 5.93
CA GLY A 239 6.43 -16.28 6.70
C GLY A 239 6.50 -15.84 8.15
N ALA A 240 6.21 -14.56 8.41
CA ALA A 240 6.23 -14.01 9.76
C ALA A 240 5.07 -13.05 10.01
N ILE A 241 4.46 -13.16 11.17
CA ILE A 241 3.52 -12.17 11.73
C ILE A 241 4.10 -11.72 13.06
N ILE A 242 4.28 -10.43 13.23
CA ILE A 242 4.88 -9.83 14.42
C ILE A 242 3.88 -8.85 15.02
N ILE A 243 3.68 -8.92 16.33
CA ILE A 243 2.85 -7.99 17.08
C ILE A 243 3.73 -7.35 18.15
N ASP A 244 4.04 -6.07 17.99
CA ASP A 244 4.78 -5.31 18.98
C ASP A 244 3.86 -4.80 20.10
N GLU A 245 4.38 -4.76 21.34
CA GLU A 245 3.60 -4.39 22.53
C GLU A 245 2.26 -5.16 22.58
N GLU A 246 2.32 -6.47 22.54
CA GLU A 246 1.17 -7.38 22.32
C GLU A 246 0.06 -7.22 23.38
N HIS A 247 0.42 -6.69 24.54
CA HIS A 247 -0.47 -6.44 25.68
C HIS A 247 -1.36 -5.20 25.48
N GLU A 248 -1.10 -4.38 24.45
CA GLU A 248 -1.85 -3.14 24.21
C GLU A 248 -3.31 -3.41 23.88
N SER A 249 -4.19 -2.73 24.62
CA SER A 249 -5.65 -2.87 24.45
C SER A 249 -6.17 -2.44 23.07
N SER A 250 -5.41 -1.61 22.34
CA SER A 250 -5.75 -1.14 21.01
C SER A 250 -5.87 -2.26 19.96
N TYR A 251 -5.33 -3.45 20.23
CA TYR A 251 -5.48 -4.63 19.38
C TYR A 251 -6.85 -5.29 19.46
N LYS A 252 -7.68 -4.91 20.42
CA LYS A 252 -9.06 -5.35 20.53
C LYS A 252 -10.00 -4.36 19.86
N GLN A 253 -10.92 -4.84 19.02
CA GLN A 253 -12.00 -4.04 18.47
C GLN A 253 -13.32 -4.36 19.17
N ASP A 254 -13.90 -3.38 19.84
CA ASP A 254 -15.16 -3.55 20.58
C ASP A 254 -16.40 -3.25 19.70
N SER A 255 -16.25 -2.49 18.61
CA SER A 255 -17.31 -2.25 17.63
C SER A 255 -17.45 -3.43 16.65
N ASN A 256 -18.65 -3.61 16.06
CA ASN A 256 -18.87 -4.65 15.07
C ASN A 256 -18.14 -4.35 13.73
N PRO A 257 -17.48 -5.35 13.14
CA PRO A 257 -17.24 -6.71 13.65
C PRO A 257 -16.21 -6.71 14.79
N ARG A 258 -16.54 -7.41 15.89
CA ARG A 258 -15.63 -7.53 17.04
C ARG A 258 -14.55 -8.56 16.76
N TYR A 259 -13.30 -8.23 17.04
CA TYR A 259 -12.16 -9.15 16.94
C TYR A 259 -10.98 -8.68 17.79
N HIS A 260 -10.05 -9.58 18.04
CA HIS A 260 -8.75 -9.26 18.60
C HIS A 260 -7.67 -9.61 17.58
N ALA A 261 -6.78 -8.66 17.26
CA ALA A 261 -5.77 -8.86 16.20
C ALA A 261 -4.87 -10.09 16.47
N ARG A 262 -4.53 -10.37 17.75
CA ARG A 262 -3.75 -11.53 18.15
C ARG A 262 -4.44 -12.85 17.76
N GLU A 263 -5.75 -12.97 17.99
CA GLU A 263 -6.50 -14.17 17.62
C GLU A 263 -6.53 -14.37 16.10
N VAL A 264 -6.73 -13.29 15.37
CA VAL A 264 -6.66 -13.33 13.89
C VAL A 264 -5.25 -13.69 13.42
N ALA A 265 -4.22 -13.15 14.07
CA ALA A 265 -2.82 -13.44 13.76
C ALA A 265 -2.48 -14.94 13.99
N LEU A 266 -2.98 -15.54 15.09
CA LEU A 266 -2.83 -16.96 15.36
C LEU A 266 -3.42 -17.80 14.23
N LEU A 267 -4.65 -17.50 13.79
CA LEU A 267 -5.29 -18.21 12.70
C LEU A 267 -4.53 -18.02 11.38
N ARG A 268 -4.12 -16.79 11.06
CA ARG A 268 -3.37 -16.51 9.83
C ARG A 268 -2.00 -17.19 9.84
N ALA A 269 -1.30 -17.18 10.98
CA ALA A 269 -0.02 -17.88 11.13
C ALA A 269 -0.19 -19.39 10.91
N HIS A 270 -1.23 -19.98 11.49
CA HIS A 270 -1.53 -21.39 11.29
C HIS A 270 -1.77 -21.77 9.81
N TYR A 271 -2.63 -21.01 9.12
CA TYR A 271 -2.95 -21.29 7.71
C TYR A 271 -1.77 -21.05 6.75
N ASN A 272 -0.87 -20.12 7.06
CA ASN A 272 0.29 -19.80 6.22
C ASN A 272 1.58 -20.54 6.64
N GLN A 273 1.55 -21.35 7.72
CA GLN A 273 2.76 -21.91 8.34
C GLN A 273 3.78 -20.81 8.69
N ALA A 274 3.26 -19.69 9.15
CA ALA A 274 4.06 -18.54 9.53
C ALA A 274 4.44 -18.60 11.00
N VAL A 275 5.58 -18.04 11.37
CA VAL A 275 5.90 -17.79 12.76
C VAL A 275 5.13 -16.57 13.27
N LEU A 276 4.49 -16.71 14.44
CA LEU A 276 3.90 -15.58 15.16
C LEU A 276 4.85 -15.14 16.28
N VAL A 277 5.26 -13.89 16.25
CA VAL A 277 6.09 -13.27 17.27
C VAL A 277 5.26 -12.25 18.04
N LEU A 278 5.26 -12.36 19.35
CA LEU A 278 4.62 -11.45 20.30
C LEU A 278 5.74 -10.73 21.09
N GLY A 279 5.74 -9.38 21.09
CA GLY A 279 6.77 -8.60 21.73
C GLY A 279 6.29 -7.54 22.69
#